data_51563ba2c70b6851041e239f21044158
#
_entry.id   51563ba2c70b6851041e239f21044158
#
_cell.length_a   1.000
_cell.length_b   1.000
_cell.length_c   1.000
_cell.angle_alpha   90.00
_cell.angle_beta   90.00
_cell.angle_gamma   90.00
#
_symmetry.space_group_name_H-M   'P 1'
#
loop_
_entity.id
_entity.type
_entity.pdbx_description
1 polymer ?
#
loop_
_entity_poly.entity_id
_entity_poly.type
_entity_poly.pdbx_seq_one_letter_code
_entity_poly.pdbx_strand_id
1 'polypeptide(L)'
;MYTGQIYKEMGIIEFHPFRIEDKKMIDGFFRIHHYEQIDCTFNTLFIWQKAHDTSWAVQDNILFIRAGHGKDLFFLPPFAKEEEEFKHGLDLIHEELDKLGMPFRLKSASRWVTEQIERLLPGKYDFIEDRDNEEYVYRTADMISLPGKKLRMKKNHLNAFLRQYGGDYTYESITKENMEEAKAGIHEWFERHGDIEEEEEAMKICFDNWDELGVKGAIIRIYGKVEAFTNGDLVNERMAHIIFEKANPNIRGLYQAINRDFLIHEFADTEFVNREEDLGIEGLREAKMGYNPDHLTEKFDVVLKKSSD
;
A
#
# COMPACT_ATOMS: atom_id res chain seq x y z
N MET A 1 12.29 -17.41 16.76
CA MET A 1 13.49 -16.54 16.89
C MET A 1 14.75 -17.27 16.39
N TYR A 2 14.80 -17.84 15.16
CA TYR A 2 16.01 -18.56 14.66
C TYR A 2 16.11 -18.70 13.13
N THR A 3 15.31 -17.98 12.33
CA THR A 3 15.35 -18.13 10.86
C THR A 3 16.07 -16.99 10.11
N GLY A 4 16.17 -15.81 10.69
CA GLY A 4 16.83 -14.67 10.03
C GLY A 4 18.37 -14.74 9.96
N GLN A 5 19.00 -15.64 10.71
CA GLN A 5 20.46 -15.72 10.79
C GLN A 5 21.09 -16.71 9.78
N ILE A 6 20.31 -17.68 9.28
CA ILE A 6 20.84 -18.73 8.40
C ILE A 6 21.05 -18.24 6.97
N TYR A 7 20.25 -17.27 6.49
CA TYR A 7 20.38 -16.75 5.14
C TYR A 7 21.45 -15.66 4.98
N LYS A 8 21.97 -15.11 6.07
CA LYS A 8 22.95 -14.01 6.07
C LYS A 8 24.34 -14.43 5.56
N GLU A 9 24.64 -15.72 5.55
CA GLU A 9 25.97 -16.23 5.18
C GLU A 9 26.09 -16.80 3.75
N MET A 10 24.98 -16.89 3.00
CA MET A 10 24.97 -17.50 1.65
C MET A 10 24.72 -16.54 0.50
N GLY A 11 24.07 -15.41 0.73
CA GLY A 11 23.72 -14.43 -0.29
C GLY A 11 24.91 -13.57 -0.74
N ILE A 12 24.76 -12.90 -1.89
CA ILE A 12 25.72 -11.90 -2.42
C ILE A 12 25.32 -10.48 -2.06
N ILE A 13 24.04 -10.27 -1.73
CA ILE A 13 23.47 -8.97 -1.37
C ILE A 13 23.24 -8.93 0.14
N GLU A 14 23.72 -7.90 0.83
CA GLU A 14 23.53 -7.73 2.27
C GLU A 14 22.23 -6.98 2.55
N PHE A 15 21.19 -7.69 3.02
CA PHE A 15 19.87 -7.13 3.31
C PHE A 15 19.74 -6.68 4.75
N HIS A 16 19.01 -5.58 4.94
CA HIS A 16 18.73 -4.95 6.23
C HIS A 16 17.22 -4.80 6.44
N PRO A 17 16.72 -4.87 7.70
CA PRO A 17 15.36 -4.46 8.00
C PRO A 17 15.20 -2.96 7.78
N PHE A 18 13.99 -2.51 7.45
CA PHE A 18 13.70 -1.08 7.35
C PHE A 18 13.79 -0.42 8.72
N ARG A 19 14.42 0.76 8.77
CA ARG A 19 14.47 1.66 9.91
C ARG A 19 13.98 3.03 9.46
N ILE A 20 13.42 3.79 10.37
CA ILE A 20 12.86 5.10 10.03
C ILE A 20 13.89 6.05 9.43
N GLU A 21 15.17 5.94 9.84
CA GLU A 21 16.29 6.71 9.34
C GLU A 21 16.59 6.45 7.86
N ASP A 22 16.18 5.29 7.33
CA ASP A 22 16.42 4.88 5.95
C ASP A 22 15.45 5.57 4.97
N LYS A 23 14.34 6.14 5.49
CA LYS A 23 13.25 6.71 4.68
C LYS A 23 13.73 7.66 3.60
N LYS A 24 14.53 8.65 3.96
CA LYS A 24 14.97 9.68 3.01
C LYS A 24 15.77 9.10 1.84
N MET A 25 16.59 8.10 2.11
CA MET A 25 17.41 7.44 1.08
C MET A 25 16.54 6.58 0.17
N ILE A 26 15.67 5.74 0.74
CA ILE A 26 14.80 4.83 0.00
C ILE A 26 13.76 5.60 -0.82
N ASP A 27 13.13 6.63 -0.27
CA ASP A 27 12.25 7.55 -1.01
C ASP A 27 12.96 8.17 -2.23
N GLY A 28 14.28 8.38 -2.15
CA GLY A 28 15.09 8.86 -3.27
C GLY A 28 15.05 7.92 -4.48
N PHE A 29 15.03 6.61 -4.27
CA PHE A 29 14.88 5.61 -5.34
C PHE A 29 13.47 5.57 -5.90
N PHE A 30 12.45 5.65 -5.06
CA PHE A 30 11.06 5.64 -5.51
C PHE A 30 10.66 6.88 -6.32
N ARG A 31 11.33 8.01 -6.08
CA ARG A 31 11.09 9.26 -6.85
C ARG A 31 11.77 9.29 -8.23
N ILE A 32 12.61 8.31 -8.56
CA ILE A 32 13.27 8.25 -9.88
C ILE A 32 12.21 8.10 -10.99
N HIS A 33 11.17 7.35 -10.73
CA HIS A 33 10.04 7.13 -11.62
C HIS A 33 8.72 7.49 -10.92
N HIS A 34 7.67 7.76 -11.71
CA HIS A 34 6.35 8.08 -11.18
C HIS A 34 5.56 6.79 -10.89
N TYR A 35 5.96 6.06 -9.86
CA TYR A 35 5.24 4.88 -9.42
C TYR A 35 3.87 5.28 -8.85
N GLU A 36 2.85 4.47 -9.14
CA GLU A 36 1.48 4.60 -8.60
C GLU A 36 1.17 3.51 -7.58
N GLN A 37 2.01 2.46 -7.52
CA GLN A 37 1.87 1.31 -6.65
C GLN A 37 2.35 1.63 -5.23
N ILE A 38 1.58 1.20 -4.24
CA ILE A 38 1.93 1.38 -2.83
C ILE A 38 3.17 0.58 -2.42
N ASP A 39 3.47 -0.52 -3.13
CA ASP A 39 4.72 -1.28 -2.95
C ASP A 39 5.99 -0.44 -3.23
N CYS A 40 5.83 0.70 -3.91
CA CYS A 40 6.90 1.65 -4.20
C CYS A 40 6.88 2.85 -3.24
N THR A 41 6.44 2.65 -1.99
CA THR A 41 6.49 3.65 -0.92
C THR A 41 7.22 3.10 0.29
N PHE A 42 8.06 3.95 0.91
CA PHE A 42 8.74 3.57 2.15
C PHE A 42 7.74 3.23 3.26
N ASN A 43 6.67 4.01 3.38
CA ASN A 43 5.72 3.87 4.47
C ASN A 43 5.06 2.48 4.45
N THR A 44 4.56 2.02 3.30
CA THR A 44 3.97 0.68 3.17
C THR A 44 4.99 -0.41 3.55
N LEU A 45 6.19 -0.35 2.98
CA LEU A 45 7.23 -1.35 3.24
C LEU A 45 7.66 -1.37 4.72
N PHE A 46 7.76 -0.20 5.36
CA PHE A 46 8.16 -0.06 6.75
C PHE A 46 7.10 -0.57 7.72
N ILE A 47 5.83 -0.19 7.55
CA ILE A 47 4.76 -0.57 8.49
C ILE A 47 4.40 -2.06 8.39
N TRP A 48 4.53 -2.65 7.19
CA TRP A 48 4.21 -4.05 6.94
C TRP A 48 5.42 -4.99 6.93
N GLN A 49 6.65 -4.49 7.19
CA GLN A 49 7.88 -5.28 7.05
C GLN A 49 7.88 -6.57 7.86
N LYS A 50 7.26 -6.56 9.04
CA LYS A 50 7.21 -7.74 9.91
C LYS A 50 6.22 -8.77 9.42
N ALA A 51 5.05 -8.34 8.96
CA ALA A 51 4.01 -9.23 8.42
C ALA A 51 4.48 -9.94 7.14
N HIS A 52 5.25 -9.23 6.30
CA HIS A 52 5.69 -9.74 5.00
C HIS A 52 7.17 -10.18 4.97
N ASP A 53 7.88 -10.16 6.09
CA ASP A 53 9.33 -10.45 6.18
C ASP A 53 10.13 -9.66 5.12
N THR A 54 9.86 -8.35 5.05
CA THR A 54 10.43 -7.48 4.03
C THR A 54 11.77 -6.91 4.49
N SER A 55 12.73 -6.87 3.58
CA SER A 55 14.06 -6.29 3.80
C SER A 55 14.58 -5.61 2.55
N TRP A 56 15.55 -4.71 2.72
CA TRP A 56 16.11 -3.92 1.64
C TRP A 56 17.63 -3.96 1.62
N ALA A 57 18.21 -3.67 0.45
CA ALA A 57 19.63 -3.48 0.26
C ALA A 57 19.89 -2.44 -0.83
N VAL A 58 21.05 -1.78 -0.78
CA VAL A 58 21.55 -0.97 -1.90
C VAL A 58 22.91 -1.50 -2.30
N GLN A 59 23.06 -1.83 -3.59
CA GLN A 59 24.32 -2.25 -4.19
C GLN A 59 24.41 -1.66 -5.59
N ASP A 60 25.57 -1.14 -5.98
CA ASP A 60 25.83 -0.57 -7.30
C ASP A 60 24.82 0.52 -7.73
N ASN A 61 24.39 1.39 -6.79
CA ASN A 61 23.32 2.39 -6.94
C ASN A 61 21.93 1.84 -7.27
N ILE A 62 21.68 0.57 -6.99
CA ILE A 62 20.40 -0.09 -7.20
C ILE A 62 19.80 -0.44 -5.86
N LEU A 63 18.53 -0.07 -5.62
CA LEU A 63 17.78 -0.51 -4.46
C LEU A 63 17.11 -1.86 -4.76
N PHE A 64 17.33 -2.82 -3.88
CA PHE A 64 16.70 -4.13 -3.89
C PHE A 64 15.75 -4.24 -2.69
N ILE A 65 14.58 -4.77 -2.94
CA ILE A 65 13.60 -5.12 -1.91
C ILE A 65 13.21 -6.57 -2.10
N ARG A 66 13.29 -7.33 -1.04
CA ARG A 66 12.78 -8.70 -1.02
C ARG A 66 11.78 -8.88 0.10
N ALA A 67 10.84 -9.79 -0.07
CA ALA A 67 9.84 -10.16 0.91
C ALA A 67 9.58 -11.66 0.88
N GLY A 68 8.93 -12.17 1.96
CA GLY A 68 8.69 -13.58 2.14
C GLY A 68 9.91 -14.34 2.58
N HIS A 69 9.73 -15.63 2.86
CA HIS A 69 10.81 -16.52 3.30
C HIS A 69 10.65 -17.92 2.73
N GLY A 70 11.75 -18.68 2.72
CA GLY A 70 11.75 -20.03 2.17
C GLY A 70 11.25 -20.05 0.73
N LYS A 71 10.29 -20.91 0.41
CA LYS A 71 9.75 -21.09 -0.94
C LYS A 71 8.94 -19.90 -1.47
N ASP A 72 8.52 -19.03 -0.58
CA ASP A 72 7.70 -17.85 -0.89
C ASP A 72 8.54 -16.58 -1.05
N LEU A 73 9.88 -16.70 -0.99
CA LEU A 73 10.79 -15.58 -1.22
C LEU A 73 10.62 -15.03 -2.63
N PHE A 74 10.50 -13.71 -2.73
CA PHE A 74 10.46 -12.98 -4.00
C PHE A 74 11.15 -11.62 -3.86
N PHE A 75 11.42 -11.00 -4.99
CA PHE A 75 11.90 -9.63 -5.06
C PHE A 75 10.85 -8.72 -5.69
N LEU A 76 10.86 -7.45 -5.32
CA LEU A 76 10.31 -6.41 -6.19
C LEU A 76 11.30 -6.18 -7.35
N PRO A 77 10.86 -5.60 -8.49
CA PRO A 77 11.78 -5.18 -9.53
C PRO A 77 12.88 -4.28 -8.97
N PRO A 78 14.12 -4.37 -9.45
CA PRO A 78 15.20 -3.52 -8.96
C PRO A 78 14.91 -2.04 -9.27
N PHE A 79 15.12 -1.16 -8.30
CA PHE A 79 14.93 0.27 -8.48
C PHE A 79 16.25 0.91 -8.88
N ALA A 80 16.34 1.29 -10.13
CA ALA A 80 17.53 1.85 -10.75
C ALA A 80 17.17 3.05 -11.62
N LYS A 81 18.09 3.99 -11.78
CA LYS A 81 17.87 5.17 -12.59
C LYS A 81 18.09 4.90 -14.07
N GLU A 82 19.18 4.19 -14.37
CA GLU A 82 19.59 3.91 -15.74
C GLU A 82 19.20 2.49 -16.13
N GLU A 83 18.94 2.30 -17.41
CA GLU A 83 18.51 1.01 -17.95
C GLU A 83 19.58 -0.10 -17.79
N GLU A 84 20.85 0.26 -17.89
CA GLU A 84 21.98 -0.65 -17.69
C GLU A 84 22.07 -1.09 -16.22
N GLU A 85 21.83 -0.18 -15.27
CA GLU A 85 21.74 -0.49 -13.84
C GLU A 85 20.55 -1.42 -13.57
N PHE A 86 19.38 -1.16 -14.18
CA PHE A 86 18.21 -2.02 -14.05
C PHE A 86 18.48 -3.45 -14.52
N LYS A 87 19.12 -3.60 -15.69
CA LYS A 87 19.52 -4.91 -16.22
C LYS A 87 20.52 -5.60 -15.30
N HIS A 88 21.54 -4.88 -14.82
CA HIS A 88 22.50 -5.41 -13.84
C HIS A 88 21.81 -5.84 -12.55
N GLY A 89 20.80 -5.09 -12.08
CA GLY A 89 19.98 -5.46 -10.95
C GLY A 89 19.23 -6.78 -11.12
N LEU A 90 18.70 -7.04 -12.32
CA LEU A 90 18.08 -8.33 -12.64
C LEU A 90 19.10 -9.49 -12.58
N ASP A 91 20.32 -9.27 -13.07
CA ASP A 91 21.38 -10.28 -13.03
C ASP A 91 21.79 -10.57 -11.58
N LEU A 92 21.94 -9.56 -10.73
CA LEU A 92 22.22 -9.71 -9.29
C LEU A 92 21.10 -10.47 -8.55
N ILE A 93 19.83 -10.20 -8.85
CA ILE A 93 18.70 -10.95 -8.29
C ILE A 93 18.77 -12.43 -8.72
N HIS A 94 19.12 -12.71 -9.98
CA HIS A 94 19.33 -14.10 -10.42
C HIS A 94 20.42 -14.80 -9.62
N GLU A 95 21.58 -14.16 -9.51
CA GLU A 95 22.71 -14.73 -8.76
C GLU A 95 22.37 -14.96 -7.28
N GLU A 96 21.63 -14.04 -6.65
CA GLU A 96 21.18 -14.16 -5.27
C GLU A 96 20.25 -15.37 -5.10
N LEU A 97 19.21 -15.48 -5.94
CA LEU A 97 18.24 -16.57 -5.88
C LEU A 97 18.87 -17.92 -6.22
N ASP A 98 19.78 -17.98 -7.22
CA ASP A 98 20.50 -19.20 -7.57
C ASP A 98 21.36 -19.71 -6.38
N LYS A 99 22.07 -18.81 -5.68
CA LYS A 99 22.83 -19.18 -4.47
C LYS A 99 21.96 -19.69 -3.35
N LEU A 100 20.76 -19.13 -3.21
CA LEU A 100 19.78 -19.58 -2.23
C LEU A 100 19.04 -20.87 -2.66
N GLY A 101 19.27 -21.36 -3.88
CA GLY A 101 18.56 -22.50 -4.45
C GLY A 101 17.09 -22.23 -4.71
N MET A 102 16.74 -20.98 -4.98
CA MET A 102 15.37 -20.50 -5.16
C MET A 102 15.07 -20.17 -6.62
N PRO A 103 13.85 -20.41 -7.12
CA PRO A 103 13.48 -19.99 -8.47
C PRO A 103 13.42 -18.46 -8.55
N PHE A 104 13.82 -17.94 -9.72
CA PHE A 104 13.67 -16.51 -10.00
C PHE A 104 12.21 -16.10 -9.96
N ARG A 105 11.90 -15.08 -9.15
CA ARG A 105 10.57 -14.52 -9.02
C ARG A 105 10.63 -13.05 -8.63
N LEU A 106 10.04 -12.21 -9.49
CA LEU A 106 9.66 -10.85 -9.10
C LEU A 106 8.16 -10.80 -8.91
N LYS A 107 7.70 -9.94 -8.00
CA LYS A 107 6.29 -9.58 -7.82
C LYS A 107 6.09 -8.08 -7.96
N SER A 108 4.84 -7.69 -8.11
CA SER A 108 4.43 -6.27 -8.21
C SER A 108 5.13 -5.51 -9.36
N ALA A 109 5.54 -6.20 -10.42
CA ALA A 109 6.05 -5.53 -11.61
C ALA A 109 4.89 -4.79 -12.31
N SER A 110 5.05 -3.47 -12.56
CA SER A 110 4.08 -2.71 -13.35
C SER A 110 4.15 -3.08 -14.85
N ARG A 111 3.15 -2.69 -15.62
CA ARG A 111 3.16 -2.83 -17.09
C ARG A 111 4.42 -2.22 -17.70
N TRP A 112 4.78 -1.03 -17.29
CA TRP A 112 6.00 -0.37 -17.76
C TRP A 112 7.26 -1.20 -17.46
N VAL A 113 7.37 -1.79 -16.27
CA VAL A 113 8.50 -2.67 -15.89
C VAL A 113 8.53 -3.93 -16.74
N THR A 114 7.38 -4.57 -16.98
CA THR A 114 7.32 -5.78 -17.83
C THR A 114 7.75 -5.49 -19.28
N GLU A 115 7.34 -4.35 -19.84
CA GLU A 115 7.75 -3.89 -21.15
C GLU A 115 9.26 -3.59 -21.21
N GLN A 116 9.82 -2.99 -20.16
CA GLN A 116 11.26 -2.77 -20.06
C GLN A 116 12.03 -4.09 -20.01
N ILE A 117 11.59 -5.04 -19.18
CA ILE A 117 12.22 -6.37 -19.09
C ILE A 117 12.18 -7.09 -20.44
N GLU A 118 11.01 -7.13 -21.11
CA GLU A 118 10.87 -7.79 -22.42
C GLU A 118 11.75 -7.15 -23.49
N ARG A 119 11.91 -5.83 -23.48
CA ARG A 119 12.79 -5.11 -24.40
C ARG A 119 14.27 -5.42 -24.18
N LEU A 120 14.71 -5.52 -22.91
CA LEU A 120 16.10 -5.77 -22.52
C LEU A 120 16.50 -7.24 -22.67
N LEU A 121 15.57 -8.14 -22.37
CA LEU A 121 15.79 -9.59 -22.29
C LEU A 121 14.66 -10.36 -22.99
N PRO A 122 14.52 -10.19 -24.32
CA PRO A 122 13.38 -10.70 -25.07
C PRO A 122 13.18 -12.21 -24.89
N GLY A 123 11.96 -12.61 -24.55
CA GLY A 123 11.54 -14.01 -24.47
C GLY A 123 12.15 -14.79 -23.29
N LYS A 124 12.85 -14.13 -22.36
CA LYS A 124 13.47 -14.80 -21.19
C LYS A 124 12.46 -15.09 -20.08
N TYR A 125 11.41 -14.28 -19.95
CA TYR A 125 10.47 -14.35 -18.84
C TYR A 125 9.03 -14.52 -19.31
N ASP A 126 8.20 -15.08 -18.43
CA ASP A 126 6.75 -15.04 -18.51
C ASP A 126 6.24 -13.98 -17.52
N PHE A 127 5.22 -13.22 -17.93
CA PHE A 127 4.55 -12.19 -17.15
C PHE A 127 3.15 -12.66 -16.83
N ILE A 128 2.88 -12.90 -15.54
CA ILE A 128 1.62 -13.44 -15.05
C ILE A 128 0.88 -12.32 -14.32
N GLU A 129 -0.28 -11.94 -14.85
CA GLU A 129 -1.12 -10.89 -14.24
C GLU A 129 -1.57 -11.32 -12.83
N ASP A 130 -1.39 -10.43 -11.85
CA ASP A 130 -1.76 -10.62 -10.46
C ASP A 130 -2.95 -9.72 -10.10
N ARG A 131 -4.12 -10.05 -10.68
CA ARG A 131 -5.35 -9.25 -10.55
C ARG A 131 -5.80 -9.04 -9.12
N ASP A 132 -5.53 -9.98 -8.22
CA ASP A 132 -5.97 -9.92 -6.82
C ASP A 132 -5.21 -8.86 -6.01
N ASN A 133 -3.99 -8.54 -6.43
CA ASN A 133 -3.12 -7.53 -5.84
C ASN A 133 -3.09 -6.21 -6.62
N GLU A 134 -3.86 -6.04 -7.70
CA GLU A 134 -4.02 -4.75 -8.36
C GLU A 134 -4.77 -3.75 -7.49
N GLU A 135 -4.25 -2.54 -7.41
CA GLU A 135 -4.78 -1.48 -6.54
C GLU A 135 -5.77 -0.59 -7.28
N TYR A 136 -6.73 -0.09 -6.54
CA TYR A 136 -7.83 0.71 -7.05
C TYR A 136 -7.51 2.20 -6.95
N VAL A 137 -7.35 2.84 -8.09
CA VAL A 137 -7.08 4.27 -8.20
C VAL A 137 -8.35 5.02 -8.62
N TYR A 138 -8.69 6.07 -7.89
CA TYR A 138 -9.87 6.89 -8.14
C TYR A 138 -9.48 8.36 -8.30
N ARG A 139 -10.30 9.12 -9.01
CA ARG A 139 -10.16 10.59 -9.01
C ARG A 139 -10.61 11.14 -7.67
N THR A 140 -9.74 11.87 -7.00
CA THR A 140 -10.04 12.47 -5.68
C THR A 140 -11.33 13.31 -5.72
N ALA A 141 -11.50 14.13 -6.76
CA ALA A 141 -12.72 14.94 -6.94
C ALA A 141 -13.99 14.09 -7.04
N ASP A 142 -13.93 12.91 -7.65
CA ASP A 142 -15.08 12.01 -7.77
C ASP A 142 -15.38 11.32 -6.43
N MET A 143 -14.37 10.95 -5.67
CA MET A 143 -14.54 10.40 -4.33
C MET A 143 -15.16 11.42 -3.35
N ILE A 144 -14.80 12.69 -3.47
CA ILE A 144 -15.36 13.79 -2.67
C ILE A 144 -16.82 14.08 -3.05
N SER A 145 -17.12 14.25 -4.34
CA SER A 145 -18.42 14.76 -4.81
C SER A 145 -19.45 13.68 -5.13
N LEU A 146 -19.00 12.44 -5.35
CA LEU A 146 -19.80 11.29 -5.77
C LEU A 146 -20.75 11.62 -6.93
N PRO A 147 -20.23 12.06 -8.10
CA PRO A 147 -21.04 12.59 -9.19
C PRO A 147 -21.70 11.50 -10.03
N GLY A 148 -22.76 11.88 -10.72
CA GLY A 148 -23.35 11.10 -11.79
C GLY A 148 -24.12 9.85 -11.36
N LYS A 149 -24.51 9.04 -12.36
CA LYS A 149 -25.38 7.87 -12.17
C LYS A 149 -24.62 6.70 -11.53
N LYS A 150 -23.37 6.51 -11.88
CA LYS A 150 -22.56 5.38 -11.40
C LYS A 150 -22.35 5.44 -9.88
N LEU A 151 -22.11 6.62 -9.32
CA LEU A 151 -21.86 6.84 -7.89
C LEU A 151 -23.12 7.18 -7.08
N ARG A 152 -24.31 7.19 -7.72
CA ARG A 152 -25.58 7.57 -7.07
C ARG A 152 -25.87 6.74 -5.82
N MET A 153 -25.57 5.44 -5.82
CA MET A 153 -25.79 4.58 -4.64
C MET A 153 -24.90 5.01 -3.46
N LYS A 154 -23.61 5.27 -3.70
CA LYS A 154 -22.68 5.76 -2.69
C LYS A 154 -23.12 7.13 -2.16
N LYS A 155 -23.53 8.03 -3.05
CA LYS A 155 -24.12 9.34 -2.68
C LYS A 155 -25.39 9.23 -1.82
N ASN A 156 -26.25 8.27 -2.14
CA ASN A 156 -27.46 8.01 -1.35
C ASN A 156 -27.13 7.50 0.06
N HIS A 157 -26.08 6.67 0.21
CA HIS A 157 -25.60 6.22 1.52
C HIS A 157 -25.06 7.40 2.33
N LEU A 158 -24.20 8.21 1.73
CA LEU A 158 -23.70 9.44 2.36
C LEU A 158 -24.84 10.38 2.79
N ASN A 159 -25.80 10.65 1.89
CA ASN A 159 -26.94 11.50 2.21
C ASN A 159 -27.82 10.92 3.32
N ALA A 160 -27.94 9.60 3.42
CA ALA A 160 -28.66 8.96 4.52
C ALA A 160 -27.93 9.18 5.87
N PHE A 161 -26.60 9.02 5.89
CA PHE A 161 -25.75 9.33 7.03
C PHE A 161 -25.92 10.79 7.48
N LEU A 162 -25.76 11.74 6.57
CA LEU A 162 -25.86 13.17 6.85
C LEU A 162 -27.25 13.58 7.36
N ARG A 163 -28.33 12.95 6.89
CA ARG A 163 -29.69 13.22 7.41
C ARG A 163 -29.88 12.70 8.81
N GLN A 164 -29.27 11.57 9.12
CA GLN A 164 -29.44 10.92 10.44
C GLN A 164 -28.53 11.49 11.51
N TYR A 165 -27.28 11.81 11.15
CA TYR A 165 -26.21 12.17 12.08
C TYR A 165 -25.58 13.54 11.84
N GLY A 166 -26.05 14.32 10.85
CA GLY A 166 -25.39 15.56 10.43
C GLY A 166 -25.23 16.63 11.52
N GLY A 167 -26.07 16.59 12.58
CA GLY A 167 -25.94 17.46 13.75
C GLY A 167 -25.21 16.82 14.93
N ASP A 168 -24.92 15.53 14.86
CA ASP A 168 -24.45 14.72 16.01
C ASP A 168 -23.10 14.02 15.74
N TYR A 169 -22.51 14.20 14.55
CA TYR A 169 -21.18 13.70 14.27
C TYR A 169 -20.14 14.82 14.18
N THR A 170 -18.92 14.50 14.54
CA THR A 170 -17.75 15.36 14.36
C THR A 170 -16.70 14.64 13.55
N TYR A 171 -16.08 15.35 12.60
CA TYR A 171 -14.84 14.95 11.96
C TYR A 171 -13.69 15.66 12.68
N GLU A 172 -12.64 14.91 13.01
CA GLU A 172 -11.46 15.42 13.69
C GLU A 172 -10.21 14.89 12.98
N SER A 173 -9.38 15.79 12.44
CA SER A 173 -8.02 15.42 12.00
C SER A 173 -7.19 15.00 13.21
N ILE A 174 -6.40 13.95 13.07
CA ILE A 174 -5.49 13.50 14.14
C ILE A 174 -4.30 14.47 14.18
N THR A 175 -4.10 15.08 15.34
CA THR A 175 -3.02 16.02 15.62
C THR A 175 -2.27 15.57 16.88
N LYS A 176 -1.15 16.22 17.21
CA LYS A 176 -0.40 15.92 18.45
C LYS A 176 -1.25 16.08 19.71
N GLU A 177 -2.18 17.03 19.67
CA GLU A 177 -3.02 17.37 20.81
C GLU A 177 -4.08 16.29 21.10
N ASN A 178 -4.61 15.61 20.07
CA ASN A 178 -5.65 14.60 20.22
C ASN A 178 -5.18 13.17 19.94
N MET A 179 -3.89 12.96 19.63
CA MET A 179 -3.32 11.66 19.24
C MET A 179 -3.64 10.54 20.23
N GLU A 180 -3.41 10.77 21.51
CA GLU A 180 -3.62 9.74 22.54
C GLU A 180 -5.11 9.41 22.71
N GLU A 181 -5.98 10.41 22.57
CA GLU A 181 -7.42 10.20 22.60
C GLU A 181 -7.90 9.46 21.35
N ALA A 182 -7.34 9.79 20.17
CA ALA A 182 -7.62 9.07 18.93
C ALA A 182 -7.18 7.61 19.02
N LYS A 183 -5.97 7.33 19.51
CA LYS A 183 -5.46 5.96 19.73
C LYS A 183 -6.39 5.16 20.64
N ALA A 184 -6.79 5.74 21.78
CA ALA A 184 -7.71 5.09 22.72
C ALA A 184 -9.07 4.76 22.06
N GLY A 185 -9.64 5.70 21.31
CA GLY A 185 -10.90 5.49 20.61
C GLY A 185 -10.81 4.46 19.48
N ILE A 186 -9.68 4.39 18.78
CA ILE A 186 -9.39 3.39 17.74
C ILE A 186 -9.24 2.00 18.39
N HIS A 187 -8.51 1.90 19.50
CA HIS A 187 -8.37 0.66 20.25
C HIS A 187 -9.74 0.13 20.73
N GLU A 188 -10.58 0.98 21.33
CA GLU A 188 -11.97 0.61 21.70
C GLU A 188 -12.79 0.16 20.50
N TRP A 189 -12.52 0.71 19.30
CA TRP A 189 -13.18 0.30 18.07
C TRP A 189 -12.80 -1.14 17.69
N PHE A 190 -11.50 -1.47 17.74
CA PHE A 190 -11.00 -2.83 17.46
C PHE A 190 -11.59 -3.84 18.46
N GLU A 191 -11.59 -3.54 19.75
CA GLU A 191 -12.21 -4.40 20.78
C GLU A 191 -13.68 -4.73 20.49
N ARG A 192 -14.42 -3.76 19.92
CA ARG A 192 -15.85 -3.93 19.60
C ARG A 192 -16.11 -4.71 18.30
N HIS A 193 -15.23 -4.64 17.33
CA HIS A 193 -15.50 -5.11 15.95
C HIS A 193 -14.64 -6.29 15.51
N GLY A 194 -13.75 -6.75 16.35
CA GLY A 194 -12.79 -7.80 16.06
C GLY A 194 -11.48 -7.23 15.51
N ASP A 195 -10.45 -8.05 15.60
CA ASP A 195 -9.06 -7.67 15.39
C ASP A 195 -8.44 -8.53 14.30
N ILE A 196 -7.61 -7.90 13.48
CA ILE A 196 -6.62 -8.57 12.65
C ILE A 196 -5.28 -8.18 13.26
N GLU A 197 -4.66 -9.08 14.02
CA GLU A 197 -3.44 -8.85 14.80
C GLU A 197 -2.34 -8.13 14.00
N GLU A 198 -2.19 -8.47 12.71
CA GLU A 198 -1.22 -7.86 11.81
C GLU A 198 -1.57 -6.39 11.49
N GLU A 199 -2.87 -6.06 11.32
CA GLU A 199 -3.30 -4.67 11.08
C GLU A 199 -3.09 -3.81 12.33
N GLU A 200 -3.37 -4.33 13.54
CA GLU A 200 -3.15 -3.59 14.79
C GLU A 200 -1.66 -3.30 14.99
N GLU A 201 -0.79 -4.27 14.73
CA GLU A 201 0.66 -4.06 14.81
C GLU A 201 1.15 -3.03 13.79
N ALA A 202 0.72 -3.12 12.52
CA ALA A 202 1.08 -2.17 11.48
C ALA A 202 0.59 -0.75 11.83
N MET A 203 -0.62 -0.62 12.37
CA MET A 203 -1.15 0.65 12.82
C MET A 203 -0.37 1.22 14.01
N LYS A 204 0.04 0.37 14.96
CA LYS A 204 0.90 0.80 16.07
C LYS A 204 2.24 1.34 15.57
N ILE A 205 2.88 0.65 14.63
CA ILE A 205 4.14 1.13 14.00
C ILE A 205 3.90 2.49 13.33
N CYS A 206 2.78 2.66 12.65
CA CYS A 206 2.39 3.91 12.02
C CYS A 206 2.25 5.04 13.03
N PHE A 207 1.56 4.82 14.16
CA PHE A 207 1.39 5.81 15.21
C PHE A 207 2.71 6.15 15.94
N ASP A 208 3.57 5.16 16.15
CA ASP A 208 4.85 5.35 16.85
C ASP A 208 5.86 6.17 16.01
N ASN A 209 5.63 6.28 14.68
CA ASN A 209 6.50 6.99 13.73
C ASN A 209 5.71 8.04 12.89
N TRP A 210 4.63 8.58 13.43
CA TRP A 210 3.64 9.39 12.71
C TRP A 210 4.24 10.60 11.99
N ASP A 211 5.03 11.38 12.70
CA ASP A 211 5.65 12.60 12.16
C ASP A 211 6.69 12.27 11.08
N GLU A 212 7.54 11.28 11.33
CA GLU A 212 8.61 10.85 10.42
C GLU A 212 8.06 10.23 9.14
N LEU A 213 6.95 9.48 9.25
CA LEU A 213 6.26 8.91 8.09
C LEU A 213 5.47 9.97 7.32
N GLY A 214 5.15 11.11 7.96
CA GLY A 214 4.34 12.18 7.34
C GLY A 214 2.90 11.75 7.10
N VAL A 215 2.39 10.83 7.91
CA VAL A 215 1.03 10.32 7.80
C VAL A 215 0.03 11.36 8.30
N LYS A 216 -1.11 11.44 7.63
CA LYS A 216 -2.29 12.17 8.07
C LYS A 216 -3.37 11.19 8.49
N GLY A 217 -4.25 11.57 9.39
CA GLY A 217 -5.33 10.71 9.83
C GLY A 217 -6.50 11.48 10.39
N ALA A 218 -7.62 10.79 10.52
CA ALA A 218 -8.84 11.36 11.06
C ALA A 218 -9.71 10.32 11.75
N ILE A 219 -10.55 10.82 12.64
CA ILE A 219 -11.63 10.06 13.27
C ILE A 219 -12.98 10.73 13.02
N ILE A 220 -14.04 9.93 12.99
CA ILE A 220 -15.40 10.42 13.12
C ILE A 220 -15.97 9.93 14.45
N ARG A 221 -16.46 10.89 15.24
CA ARG A 221 -17.24 10.60 16.45
C ARG A 221 -18.73 10.78 16.18
N ILE A 222 -19.52 9.89 16.74
CA ILE A 222 -20.99 10.00 16.79
C ILE A 222 -21.38 9.89 18.25
N TYR A 223 -22.09 10.89 18.77
CA TYR A 223 -22.42 11.00 20.19
C TYR A 223 -21.19 10.83 21.11
N GLY A 224 -20.05 11.38 20.71
CA GLY A 224 -18.78 11.34 21.44
C GLY A 224 -17.97 10.05 21.30
N LYS A 225 -18.50 9.01 20.66
CA LYS A 225 -17.78 7.75 20.41
C LYS A 225 -17.08 7.75 19.06
N VAL A 226 -15.84 7.25 19.00
CA VAL A 226 -15.17 6.96 17.74
C VAL A 226 -15.91 5.80 17.06
N GLU A 227 -16.47 6.08 15.89
CA GLU A 227 -17.21 5.12 15.08
C GLU A 227 -16.57 4.88 13.72
N ALA A 228 -15.65 5.75 13.29
CA ALA A 228 -14.78 5.52 12.14
C ALA A 228 -13.42 6.19 12.33
N PHE A 229 -12.42 5.64 11.68
CA PHE A 229 -11.09 6.24 11.57
C PHE A 229 -10.46 5.90 10.23
N THR A 230 -9.53 6.74 9.81
CA THR A 230 -8.74 6.55 8.59
C THR A 230 -7.38 7.21 8.75
N ASN A 231 -6.40 6.71 8.02
CA ASN A 231 -5.14 7.41 7.81
C ASN A 231 -4.62 7.17 6.39
N GLY A 232 -3.66 7.99 5.99
CA GLY A 232 -3.08 7.93 4.66
C GLY A 232 -1.88 8.85 4.52
N ASP A 233 -1.23 8.71 3.39
CA ASP A 233 -0.05 9.46 2.99
C ASP A 233 -0.07 9.80 1.49
N LEU A 234 1.08 10.10 0.90
CA LEU A 234 1.23 10.34 -0.52
C LEU A 234 2.10 9.25 -1.15
N VAL A 235 1.57 8.55 -2.16
CA VAL A 235 2.37 7.70 -3.06
C VAL A 235 3.36 8.58 -3.85
N ASN A 236 2.84 9.68 -4.38
CA ASN A 236 3.60 10.70 -5.13
C ASN A 236 2.89 12.06 -5.03
N GLU A 237 3.43 13.10 -5.67
CA GLU A 237 2.90 14.46 -5.60
C GLU A 237 1.44 14.61 -6.08
N ARG A 238 0.93 13.66 -6.87
CA ARG A 238 -0.41 13.70 -7.45
C ARG A 238 -1.38 12.71 -6.84
N MET A 239 -0.90 11.76 -6.03
CA MET A 239 -1.69 10.62 -5.57
C MET A 239 -1.61 10.45 -4.06
N ALA A 240 -2.77 10.55 -3.40
CA ALA A 240 -2.93 10.12 -2.01
C ALA A 240 -3.06 8.59 -1.92
N HIS A 241 -2.74 8.06 -0.76
CA HIS A 241 -2.93 6.66 -0.41
C HIS A 241 -3.71 6.55 0.89
N ILE A 242 -4.73 5.73 0.90
CA ILE A 242 -5.47 5.38 2.12
C ILE A 242 -4.90 4.08 2.66
N ILE A 243 -4.14 4.18 3.77
CA ILE A 243 -3.47 3.03 4.40
C ILE A 243 -4.47 2.20 5.21
N PHE A 244 -5.21 2.86 6.10
CA PHE A 244 -6.27 2.23 6.90
C PHE A 244 -7.55 3.03 6.80
N GLU A 245 -8.67 2.35 6.60
CA GLU A 245 -10.00 2.95 6.66
C GLU A 245 -10.98 1.97 7.31
N LYS A 246 -11.44 2.30 8.50
CA LYS A 246 -12.38 1.48 9.27
C LYS A 246 -13.59 2.32 9.70
N ALA A 247 -14.76 1.71 9.62
CA ALA A 247 -15.98 2.34 10.08
C ALA A 247 -16.96 1.30 10.63
N ASN A 248 -17.80 1.67 11.57
CA ASN A 248 -18.83 0.81 12.09
C ASN A 248 -19.80 0.38 10.97
N PRO A 249 -19.84 -0.91 10.58
CA PRO A 249 -20.63 -1.38 9.44
C PRO A 249 -22.14 -1.25 9.68
N ASN A 250 -22.58 -1.13 10.92
CA ASN A 250 -23.99 -0.95 11.28
C ASN A 250 -24.49 0.48 11.07
N ILE A 251 -23.58 1.43 10.78
CA ILE A 251 -23.93 2.83 10.51
C ILE A 251 -23.87 3.08 9.02
N ARG A 252 -25.04 3.10 8.40
CA ARG A 252 -25.17 3.27 6.95
C ARG A 252 -24.57 4.60 6.49
N GLY A 253 -23.61 4.54 5.56
CA GLY A 253 -23.00 5.70 4.94
C GLY A 253 -21.80 6.27 5.69
N LEU A 254 -21.41 5.68 6.82
CA LEU A 254 -20.27 6.14 7.60
C LEU A 254 -18.93 5.97 6.84
N TYR A 255 -18.74 4.85 6.13
CA TYR A 255 -17.57 4.69 5.22
C TYR A 255 -17.50 5.79 4.16
N GLN A 256 -18.65 6.19 3.59
CA GLN A 256 -18.68 7.28 2.61
C GLN A 256 -18.38 8.63 3.26
N ALA A 257 -18.78 8.83 4.50
CA ALA A 257 -18.54 10.06 5.23
C ALA A 257 -17.06 10.22 5.61
N ILE A 258 -16.45 9.19 6.22
CA ILE A 258 -15.03 9.26 6.63
C ILE A 258 -14.12 9.43 5.41
N ASN A 259 -14.36 8.68 4.33
CA ASN A 259 -13.56 8.79 3.11
C ASN A 259 -13.66 10.18 2.48
N ARG A 260 -14.90 10.70 2.30
CA ARG A 260 -15.11 12.03 1.74
C ARG A 260 -14.47 13.13 2.60
N ASP A 261 -14.73 13.11 3.90
CA ASP A 261 -14.27 14.18 4.79
C ASP A 261 -12.75 14.17 4.92
N PHE A 262 -12.15 12.98 4.98
CA PHE A 262 -10.71 12.84 4.99
C PHE A 262 -10.05 13.40 3.73
N LEU A 263 -10.59 13.07 2.55
CA LEU A 263 -10.06 13.62 1.29
C LEU A 263 -10.24 15.14 1.20
N ILE A 264 -11.37 15.68 1.68
CA ILE A 264 -11.61 17.13 1.68
C ILE A 264 -10.57 17.85 2.55
N HIS A 265 -10.29 17.33 3.74
CA HIS A 265 -9.47 18.03 4.72
C HIS A 265 -7.97 17.82 4.52
N GLU A 266 -7.58 16.63 4.04
CA GLU A 266 -6.17 16.24 4.03
C GLU A 266 -5.55 16.13 2.64
N PHE A 267 -6.36 15.81 1.60
CA PHE A 267 -5.86 15.46 0.27
C PHE A 267 -6.66 16.08 -0.89
N ALA A 268 -7.36 17.20 -0.65
CA ALA A 268 -8.20 17.83 -1.68
C ALA A 268 -7.42 18.26 -2.94
N ASP A 269 -6.14 18.54 -2.81
CA ASP A 269 -5.26 18.99 -3.91
C ASP A 269 -4.66 17.83 -4.72
N THR A 270 -4.84 16.57 -4.31
CA THR A 270 -4.38 15.43 -5.09
C THR A 270 -5.33 15.15 -6.26
N GLU A 271 -4.78 14.70 -7.38
CA GLU A 271 -5.58 14.31 -8.54
C GLU A 271 -6.23 12.95 -8.34
N PHE A 272 -5.48 12.03 -7.73
CA PHE A 272 -5.87 10.65 -7.52
C PHE A 272 -5.78 10.24 -6.05
N VAL A 273 -6.48 9.17 -5.71
CA VAL A 273 -6.35 8.43 -4.46
C VAL A 273 -6.30 6.94 -4.75
N ASN A 274 -5.24 6.30 -4.25
CA ASN A 274 -5.08 4.85 -4.23
C ASN A 274 -5.71 4.30 -2.93
N ARG A 275 -6.55 3.29 -3.07
CA ARG A 275 -7.24 2.64 -1.94
C ARG A 275 -6.94 1.15 -1.88
N GLU A 276 -5.74 0.77 -2.24
CA GLU A 276 -5.19 -0.59 -2.17
C GLU A 276 -5.96 -1.64 -3.00
N GLU A 277 -5.54 -2.88 -2.93
CA GLU A 277 -6.05 -4.04 -3.63
C GLU A 277 -7.29 -4.66 -2.95
N ASP A 278 -7.87 -5.68 -3.56
CA ASP A 278 -9.00 -6.44 -3.02
C ASP A 278 -8.64 -7.84 -2.48
N LEU A 279 -7.38 -8.26 -2.61
CA LEU A 279 -6.86 -9.55 -2.15
C LEU A 279 -7.67 -10.78 -2.65
N GLY A 280 -8.37 -10.66 -3.79
CA GLY A 280 -9.27 -11.69 -4.31
C GLY A 280 -10.56 -11.88 -3.49
N ILE A 281 -10.85 -11.01 -2.52
CA ILE A 281 -12.06 -11.06 -1.70
C ILE A 281 -13.23 -10.44 -2.46
N GLU A 282 -14.21 -11.27 -2.88
CA GLU A 282 -15.33 -10.87 -3.74
C GLU A 282 -16.09 -9.64 -3.20
N GLY A 283 -16.45 -9.65 -1.92
CA GLY A 283 -17.17 -8.53 -1.31
C GLY A 283 -16.37 -7.22 -1.28
N LEU A 284 -15.04 -7.31 -1.10
CA LEU A 284 -14.15 -6.16 -1.15
C LEU A 284 -14.00 -5.64 -2.59
N ARG A 285 -13.85 -6.56 -3.55
CA ARG A 285 -13.84 -6.26 -4.98
C ARG A 285 -15.10 -5.52 -5.43
N GLU A 286 -16.27 -6.03 -5.08
CA GLU A 286 -17.55 -5.36 -5.38
C GLU A 286 -17.64 -3.98 -4.74
N ALA A 287 -17.21 -3.84 -3.48
CA ALA A 287 -17.21 -2.57 -2.79
C ALA A 287 -16.32 -1.54 -3.47
N LYS A 288 -15.08 -1.92 -3.85
CA LYS A 288 -14.10 -1.06 -4.53
C LYS A 288 -14.53 -0.75 -5.97
N MET A 289 -14.93 -1.74 -6.78
CA MET A 289 -15.47 -1.53 -8.12
C MET A 289 -16.73 -0.64 -8.11
N GLY A 290 -17.54 -0.74 -7.06
CA GLY A 290 -18.74 0.09 -6.88
C GLY A 290 -18.46 1.60 -6.72
N TYR A 291 -17.22 2.01 -6.53
CA TYR A 291 -16.77 3.42 -6.59
C TYR A 291 -16.29 3.86 -7.97
N ASN A 292 -16.36 2.98 -8.98
CA ASN A 292 -15.99 3.26 -10.37
C ASN A 292 -14.57 3.82 -10.47
N PRO A 293 -13.54 2.98 -10.24
CA PRO A 293 -12.15 3.41 -10.31
C PRO A 293 -11.82 4.05 -11.67
N ASP A 294 -10.91 4.99 -11.68
CA ASP A 294 -10.35 5.57 -12.91
C ASP A 294 -9.54 4.50 -13.65
N HIS A 295 -8.68 3.81 -12.92
CA HIS A 295 -7.91 2.67 -13.39
C HIS A 295 -7.49 1.77 -12.22
N LEU A 296 -6.89 0.63 -12.55
CA LEU A 296 -6.17 -0.23 -11.61
C LEU A 296 -4.68 -0.13 -11.88
N THR A 297 -3.86 -0.22 -10.82
CA THR A 297 -2.42 -0.39 -10.99
C THR A 297 -2.15 -1.83 -11.38
N GLU A 298 -1.84 -2.07 -12.66
CA GLU A 298 -1.55 -3.43 -13.11
C GLU A 298 -0.31 -3.99 -12.40
N LYS A 299 -0.40 -5.22 -11.91
CA LYS A 299 0.69 -5.93 -11.26
C LYS A 299 0.94 -7.28 -11.92
N PHE A 300 2.20 -7.64 -12.07
CA PHE A 300 2.63 -8.89 -12.68
C PHE A 300 3.66 -9.61 -11.81
N ASP A 301 3.52 -10.92 -11.71
CA ASP A 301 4.60 -11.81 -11.34
C ASP A 301 5.49 -12.03 -12.57
N VAL A 302 6.82 -11.94 -12.38
CA VAL A 302 7.80 -12.20 -13.42
C VAL A 302 8.57 -13.46 -13.06
N VAL A 303 8.49 -14.47 -13.91
CA VAL A 303 9.16 -15.77 -13.70
C VAL A 303 9.96 -16.17 -14.93
N LEU A 304 10.98 -17.01 -14.75
CA LEU A 304 11.70 -17.56 -15.89
C LEU A 304 10.78 -18.39 -16.78
N LYS A 305 10.86 -18.14 -18.09
CA LYS A 305 10.17 -18.95 -19.07
C LYS A 305 10.69 -20.38 -19.04
N LYS A 306 9.79 -21.34 -18.95
CA LYS A 306 10.18 -22.75 -19.02
C LYS A 306 10.72 -23.06 -20.42
N SER A 307 11.90 -23.67 -20.48
CA SER A 307 12.42 -24.19 -21.72
C SER A 307 11.39 -25.17 -22.31
N SER A 308 10.95 -24.93 -23.53
CA SER A 308 10.20 -25.94 -24.27
C SER A 308 11.19 -27.05 -24.61
N ASP A 309 11.09 -28.19 -23.89
CA ASP A 309 11.81 -29.42 -24.26
C ASP A 309 11.31 -29.96 -25.60
#